data_b66cb05a54007b086e04adc7fca64798
#
_entry.id   b66cb05a54007b086e04adc7fca64798
#
_cell.length_a   1.000
_cell.length_b   1.000
_cell.length_c   1.000
_cell.angle_alpha   90.00
_cell.angle_beta   90.00
_cell.angle_gamma   90.00
#
_symmetry.space_group_name_H-M   'P 1'
#
loop_
_entity.id
_entity.type
_entity.pdbx_description
1 polymer ?
#
loop_
_entity_poly.entity_id
_entity_poly.type
_entity_poly.pdbx_seq_one_letter_code
_entity_poly.pdbx_strand_id
1 'polypeptide(L)'
;MANNLLAGKKGIIFGALNKDSIAWKVAEKAHEEGAEFILTNAPIAMRMGTLTELAEKTNSDVIPADATSIEDLEKLFDTAIEKYGKIDFILHSIGMSVNVRKGIHYTESNHDFYMKAMDVSAISFHKVMKI
;
A
#
# COMPACT_ATOMS: atom_id res chain seq x y z
N MET A 1 -15.54 19.29 -1.83
CA MET A 1 -14.83 20.54 -1.58
C MET A 1 -13.65 20.30 -0.68
N ALA A 2 -12.49 20.76 -1.07
CA ALA A 2 -11.27 20.59 -0.29
C ALA A 2 -11.22 21.55 0.90
N ASN A 3 -10.84 21.03 2.06
CA ASN A 3 -10.70 21.82 3.28
C ASN A 3 -9.24 21.95 3.74
N ASN A 4 -8.30 21.39 2.96
CA ASN A 4 -6.86 21.35 3.26
C ASN A 4 -6.54 20.72 4.63
N LEU A 5 -7.32 19.72 5.03
CA LEU A 5 -7.17 19.04 6.32
C LEU A 5 -5.82 18.33 6.46
N LEU A 6 -5.21 17.94 5.35
CA LEU A 6 -3.94 17.22 5.31
C LEU A 6 -2.82 18.06 4.69
N ALA A 7 -2.98 19.39 4.65
CA ALA A 7 -1.94 20.26 4.11
C ALA A 7 -0.61 20.06 4.85
N GLY A 8 0.46 19.84 4.08
CA GLY A 8 1.80 19.60 4.64
C GLY A 8 2.02 18.19 5.21
N LYS A 9 1.02 17.32 5.20
CA LYS A 9 1.16 15.94 5.68
C LYS A 9 1.82 15.08 4.62
N LYS A 10 2.74 14.23 5.04
CA LYS A 10 3.51 13.34 4.19
C LYS A 10 3.22 11.88 4.56
N GLY A 11 3.02 11.04 3.56
CA GLY A 11 2.64 9.67 3.84
C GLY A 11 3.09 8.64 2.82
N ILE A 12 2.74 7.39 3.11
CA ILE A 12 2.92 6.25 2.22
C ILE A 12 1.59 5.51 2.13
N ILE A 13 1.15 5.22 0.92
CA ILE A 13 -0.11 4.52 0.66
C ILE A 13 0.21 3.18 0.00
N PHE A 14 -0.11 2.10 0.72
CA PHE A 14 0.05 0.72 0.28
C PHE A 14 -1.28 0.20 -0.28
N GLY A 15 -1.22 -0.51 -1.38
CA GLY A 15 -2.31 -1.38 -1.83
C GLY A 15 -3.22 -0.81 -2.90
N ALA A 16 -2.99 0.39 -3.42
CA ALA A 16 -3.73 0.88 -4.57
C ALA A 16 -3.36 0.06 -5.81
N LEU A 17 -4.36 -0.41 -6.54
CA LEU A 17 -4.19 -1.25 -7.73
C LEU A 17 -4.87 -0.63 -8.95
N ASN A 18 -6.16 -0.34 -8.82
CA ASN A 18 -7.00 0.23 -9.86
C ASN A 18 -8.09 1.10 -9.23
N LYS A 19 -8.97 1.67 -10.05
CA LYS A 19 -10.04 2.58 -9.60
C LYS A 19 -11.03 1.98 -8.61
N ASP A 20 -11.08 0.65 -8.51
CA ASP A 20 -11.97 -0.06 -7.58
C ASP A 20 -11.32 -0.30 -6.22
N SER A 21 -10.02 -0.01 -6.09
CA SER A 21 -9.29 -0.15 -4.82
C SER A 21 -9.74 0.89 -3.80
N ILE A 22 -9.90 0.46 -2.55
CA ILE A 22 -10.14 1.38 -1.43
C ILE A 22 -8.98 2.39 -1.33
N ALA A 23 -7.74 1.89 -1.39
CA ALA A 23 -6.55 2.74 -1.32
C ALA A 23 -6.50 3.80 -2.42
N TRP A 24 -7.02 3.48 -3.62
CA TRP A 24 -7.11 4.45 -4.71
C TRP A 24 -7.97 5.65 -4.32
N LYS A 25 -9.15 5.38 -3.77
CA LYS A 25 -10.09 6.45 -3.35
C LYS A 25 -9.53 7.25 -2.18
N VAL A 26 -8.84 6.58 -1.25
CA VAL A 26 -8.17 7.29 -0.14
C VAL A 26 -7.06 8.20 -0.67
N ALA A 27 -6.26 7.74 -1.63
CA ALA A 27 -5.21 8.54 -2.24
C ALA A 27 -5.76 9.79 -2.95
N GLU A 28 -6.82 9.62 -3.75
CA GLU A 28 -7.48 10.74 -4.40
C GLU A 28 -7.95 11.78 -3.37
N LYS A 29 -8.61 11.31 -2.30
CA LYS A 29 -9.12 12.21 -1.27
C LYS A 29 -8.02 12.86 -0.44
N ALA A 30 -6.98 12.11 -0.08
CA ALA A 30 -5.84 12.65 0.65
C ALA A 30 -5.12 13.74 -0.16
N HIS A 31 -4.94 13.53 -1.46
CA HIS A 31 -4.37 14.53 -2.36
C HIS A 31 -5.25 15.78 -2.43
N GLU A 32 -6.56 15.62 -2.59
CA GLU A 32 -7.52 16.72 -2.59
C GLU A 32 -7.42 17.57 -1.33
N GLU A 33 -7.15 16.93 -0.17
CA GLU A 33 -7.01 17.61 1.12
C GLU A 33 -5.58 18.11 1.41
N GLY A 34 -4.69 18.04 0.44
CA GLY A 34 -3.37 18.67 0.50
C GLY A 34 -2.21 17.77 0.94
N ALA A 35 -2.44 16.47 1.08
CA ALA A 35 -1.36 15.52 1.42
C ALA A 35 -0.44 15.26 0.23
N GLU A 36 0.80 14.97 0.54
CA GLU A 36 1.76 14.38 -0.42
C GLU A 36 2.14 12.99 0.06
N PHE A 37 2.31 12.06 -0.86
CA PHE A 37 2.59 10.67 -0.49
C PHE A 37 3.28 9.91 -1.62
N ILE A 38 3.90 8.80 -1.22
CA ILE A 38 4.42 7.79 -2.13
C ILE A 38 3.39 6.68 -2.24
N LEU A 39 3.15 6.22 -3.46
CA LEU A 39 2.31 5.06 -3.74
C LEU A 39 3.19 3.82 -3.83
N THR A 40 2.78 2.74 -3.19
CA THR A 40 3.50 1.48 -3.23
C THR A 40 2.53 0.29 -3.30
N ASN A 41 2.99 -0.77 -3.92
CA ASN A 41 2.32 -2.06 -3.95
C ASN A 41 3.37 -3.13 -4.27
N ALA A 42 3.01 -4.41 -4.14
CA ALA A 42 3.90 -5.50 -4.50
C ALA A 42 4.34 -5.39 -5.97
N PRO A 43 5.56 -5.80 -6.32
CA PRO A 43 6.06 -5.71 -7.70
C PRO A 43 5.15 -6.37 -8.74
N ILE A 44 4.51 -7.48 -8.38
CA ILE A 44 3.54 -8.13 -9.28
C ILE A 44 2.31 -7.27 -9.54
N ALA A 45 1.85 -6.54 -8.54
CA ALA A 45 0.69 -5.66 -8.65
C ALA A 45 0.94 -4.49 -9.61
N MET A 46 2.19 -4.06 -9.75
CA MET A 46 2.58 -3.01 -10.69
C MET A 46 2.30 -3.37 -12.15
N ARG A 47 2.30 -4.66 -12.46
CA ARG A 47 2.01 -5.18 -13.81
C ARG A 47 0.54 -5.39 -14.06
N MET A 48 -0.26 -5.52 -13.00
CA MET A 48 -1.67 -5.89 -13.09
C MET A 48 -2.61 -4.69 -12.99
N GLY A 49 -2.14 -3.58 -12.46
CA GLY A 49 -2.95 -2.41 -12.17
C GLY A 49 -2.66 -1.21 -13.07
N THR A 50 -3.38 -0.14 -12.78
CA THR A 50 -3.26 1.14 -13.48
C THR A 50 -2.71 2.23 -12.57
N LEU A 51 -1.79 1.85 -11.68
CA LEU A 51 -1.28 2.73 -10.62
C LEU A 51 -0.60 4.00 -11.16
N THR A 52 -0.04 3.94 -12.37
CA THR A 52 0.54 5.10 -13.04
C THR A 52 -0.46 6.23 -13.27
N GLU A 53 -1.72 5.90 -13.56
CA GLU A 53 -2.79 6.91 -13.69
C GLU A 53 -3.00 7.67 -12.39
N LEU A 54 -3.03 6.94 -11.26
CA LEU A 54 -3.17 7.54 -9.94
C LEU A 54 -1.96 8.40 -9.58
N ALA A 55 -0.76 7.92 -9.89
CA ALA A 55 0.48 8.63 -9.64
C ALA A 55 0.52 9.97 -10.38
N GLU A 56 0.12 9.99 -11.64
CA GLU A 56 0.01 11.23 -12.42
C GLU A 56 -1.05 12.18 -11.83
N LYS A 57 -2.21 11.65 -11.50
CA LYS A 57 -3.31 12.43 -10.94
C LYS A 57 -2.98 13.05 -9.58
N THR A 58 -2.20 12.36 -8.76
CA THR A 58 -1.83 12.82 -7.42
C THR A 58 -0.42 13.40 -7.33
N ASN A 59 0.28 13.49 -8.46
CA ASN A 59 1.67 13.93 -8.51
C ASN A 59 2.56 13.17 -7.51
N SER A 60 2.43 11.86 -7.49
CA SER A 60 3.10 10.97 -6.56
C SER A 60 4.14 10.10 -7.25
N ASP A 61 5.21 9.74 -6.53
CA ASP A 61 6.13 8.70 -6.97
C ASP A 61 5.53 7.32 -6.68
N VAL A 62 5.88 6.35 -7.51
CA VAL A 62 5.52 4.95 -7.31
C VAL A 62 6.80 4.17 -7.03
N ILE A 63 6.88 3.55 -5.86
CA ILE A 63 8.02 2.72 -5.46
C ILE A 63 7.50 1.33 -5.13
N PRO A 64 7.81 0.31 -5.94
CA PRO A 64 7.40 -1.06 -5.64
C PRO A 64 8.05 -1.57 -4.36
N ALA A 65 7.28 -2.25 -3.52
CA ALA A 65 7.78 -2.91 -2.33
C ALA A 65 6.88 -4.08 -1.96
N ASP A 66 7.50 -5.20 -1.60
CA ASP A 66 6.81 -6.32 -0.97
C ASP A 66 6.70 -6.03 0.52
N ALA A 67 5.49 -5.82 1.03
CA ALA A 67 5.26 -5.49 2.43
C ALA A 67 5.63 -6.61 3.42
N THR A 68 5.93 -7.82 2.93
CA THR A 68 6.47 -8.91 3.74
C THR A 68 7.99 -8.90 3.80
N SER A 69 8.67 -8.12 2.97
CA SER A 69 10.12 -8.01 2.89
C SER A 69 10.62 -6.80 3.69
N ILE A 70 11.35 -7.08 4.77
CA ILE A 70 11.95 -6.00 5.58
C ILE A 70 12.92 -5.16 4.73
N GLU A 71 13.71 -5.81 3.88
CA GLU A 71 14.65 -5.11 3.00
C GLU A 71 13.94 -4.11 2.07
N ASP A 72 12.84 -4.54 1.43
CA ASP A 72 12.05 -3.66 0.56
C ASP A 72 11.46 -2.49 1.35
N LEU A 73 10.96 -2.77 2.55
CA LEU A 73 10.39 -1.75 3.42
C LEU A 73 11.45 -0.73 3.87
N GLU A 74 12.63 -1.18 4.25
CA GLU A 74 13.74 -0.28 4.61
C GLU A 74 14.07 0.66 3.46
N LYS A 75 14.23 0.15 2.26
CA LYS A 75 14.50 0.96 1.06
C LYS A 75 13.38 1.97 0.78
N LEU A 76 12.13 1.53 0.91
CA LEU A 76 10.97 2.41 0.73
C LEU A 76 10.96 3.54 1.73
N PHE A 77 11.16 3.25 3.01
CA PHE A 77 11.15 4.25 4.07
C PHE A 77 12.34 5.19 3.99
N ASP A 78 13.53 4.68 3.67
CA ASP A 78 14.70 5.51 3.45
C ASP A 78 14.45 6.54 2.34
N THR A 79 13.88 6.10 1.23
CA THR A 79 13.51 7.00 0.13
C THR A 79 12.47 8.03 0.55
N ALA A 80 11.47 7.61 1.33
CA ALA A 80 10.43 8.51 1.82
C ALA A 80 10.99 9.56 2.78
N ILE A 81 11.86 9.17 3.69
CA ILE A 81 12.52 10.10 4.62
C ILE A 81 13.46 11.05 3.87
N GLU A 82 14.21 10.55 2.90
CA GLU A 82 15.06 11.40 2.05
C GLU A 82 14.24 12.46 1.31
N LYS A 83 13.08 12.07 0.78
CA LYS A 83 12.21 12.97 0.02
C LYS A 83 11.46 13.96 0.91
N TYR A 84 10.90 13.50 2.02
CA TYR A 84 9.97 14.29 2.84
C TYR A 84 10.53 14.75 4.18
N GLY A 85 11.60 14.13 4.67
CA GLY A 85 12.16 14.39 6.00
C GLY A 85 11.37 13.79 7.16
N LYS A 86 10.11 13.42 6.92
CA LYS A 86 9.21 12.83 7.92
C LYS A 86 8.11 12.03 7.23
N ILE A 87 7.45 11.18 8.00
CA ILE A 87 6.25 10.47 7.57
C ILE A 87 5.17 10.71 8.62
N ASP A 88 4.07 11.34 8.21
CA ASP A 88 2.95 11.66 9.10
C ASP A 88 1.89 10.56 9.14
N PHE A 89 1.72 9.81 8.04
CA PHE A 89 0.71 8.76 7.97
C PHE A 89 1.11 7.62 7.04
N ILE A 90 0.54 6.47 7.31
CA ILE A 90 0.64 5.27 6.48
C ILE A 90 -0.76 4.72 6.28
N LEU A 91 -1.12 4.41 5.04
CA LEU A 91 -2.29 3.61 4.74
C LEU A 91 -1.83 2.20 4.39
N HIS A 92 -2.25 1.21 5.16
CA HIS A 92 -2.04 -0.19 4.89
C HIS A 92 -3.35 -0.80 4.39
N SER A 93 -3.47 -0.97 3.09
CA SER A 93 -4.67 -1.52 2.43
C SER A 93 -4.27 -2.75 1.61
N ILE A 94 -3.77 -3.76 2.32
CA ILE A 94 -3.23 -4.97 1.73
C ILE A 94 -3.98 -6.19 2.26
N GLY A 95 -4.36 -7.08 1.36
CA GLY A 95 -4.95 -8.35 1.72
C GLY A 95 -4.80 -9.36 0.60
N MET A 96 -4.55 -10.61 0.96
CA MET A 96 -4.46 -11.70 -0.01
C MET A 96 -4.78 -13.03 0.67
N SER A 97 -5.51 -13.88 -0.01
CA SER A 97 -5.70 -15.28 0.38
C SER A 97 -5.65 -16.18 -0.84
N VAL A 98 -4.67 -17.06 -0.87
CA VAL A 98 -4.55 -18.06 -1.94
C VAL A 98 -5.71 -19.06 -1.87
N ASN A 99 -6.15 -19.46 -0.67
CA ASN A 99 -7.32 -20.34 -0.50
C ASN A 99 -8.56 -19.74 -1.18
N VAL A 100 -8.83 -18.45 -0.97
CA VAL A 100 -9.95 -17.75 -1.59
C VAL A 100 -9.78 -17.66 -3.11
N ARG A 101 -8.61 -17.29 -3.57
CA ARG A 101 -8.33 -17.17 -5.01
C ARG A 101 -8.52 -18.47 -5.77
N LYS A 102 -8.17 -19.59 -5.13
CA LYS A 102 -8.34 -20.92 -5.71
C LYS A 102 -9.73 -21.53 -5.49
N GLY A 103 -10.61 -20.83 -4.79
CA GLY A 103 -11.96 -21.31 -4.50
C GLY A 103 -11.97 -22.53 -3.58
N ILE A 104 -10.97 -22.68 -2.71
CA ILE A 104 -10.89 -23.80 -1.76
C ILE A 104 -11.93 -23.60 -0.68
N HIS A 105 -12.75 -24.63 -0.44
CA HIS A 105 -13.74 -24.59 0.63
C HIS A 105 -13.05 -24.39 1.99
N TYR A 106 -13.71 -23.67 2.89
CA TYR A 106 -13.12 -23.32 4.18
C TYR A 106 -12.61 -24.53 4.97
N THR A 107 -13.38 -25.60 4.99
CA THR A 107 -13.00 -26.85 5.70
C THR A 107 -11.81 -27.57 5.09
N GLU A 108 -11.49 -27.27 3.83
CA GLU A 108 -10.37 -27.86 3.08
C GLU A 108 -9.20 -26.90 2.91
N SER A 109 -9.19 -25.80 3.66
CA SER A 109 -8.15 -24.77 3.55
C SER A 109 -6.75 -25.35 3.73
N ASN A 110 -5.86 -24.96 2.86
CA ASN A 110 -4.45 -25.30 2.96
C ASN A 110 -3.81 -24.39 4.02
N HIS A 111 -3.14 -24.99 5.00
CA HIS A 111 -2.56 -24.23 6.13
C HIS A 111 -1.37 -23.34 5.71
N ASP A 112 -0.56 -23.77 4.75
CA ASP A 112 0.54 -22.94 4.26
C ASP A 112 -0.01 -21.68 3.56
N PHE A 113 -1.09 -21.83 2.81
CA PHE A 113 -1.80 -20.69 2.20
C PHE A 113 -2.44 -19.78 3.24
N TYR A 114 -2.95 -20.37 4.32
CA TYR A 114 -3.50 -19.62 5.45
C TYR A 114 -2.40 -18.78 6.13
N MET A 115 -1.25 -19.38 6.40
CA MET A 115 -0.10 -18.67 6.98
C MET A 115 0.40 -17.56 6.06
N LYS A 116 0.44 -17.82 4.76
CA LYS A 116 0.79 -16.81 3.77
C LYS A 116 -0.20 -15.64 3.76
N ALA A 117 -1.49 -15.94 3.88
CA ALA A 117 -2.53 -14.91 3.98
C ALA A 117 -2.34 -14.04 5.23
N MET A 118 -1.99 -14.64 6.36
CA MET A 118 -1.72 -13.91 7.60
C MET A 118 -0.48 -13.03 7.48
N ASP A 119 0.57 -13.53 6.86
CA ASP A 119 1.81 -12.76 6.65
C ASP A 119 1.54 -11.52 5.78
N VAL A 120 0.91 -11.71 4.63
CA VAL A 120 0.65 -10.62 3.68
C VAL A 120 -0.40 -9.64 4.21
N SER A 121 -1.45 -10.12 4.89
CA SER A 121 -2.61 -9.29 5.23
C SER A 121 -2.54 -8.67 6.63
N ALA A 122 -1.89 -9.32 7.57
CA ALA A 122 -1.85 -8.88 8.97
C ALA A 122 -0.43 -8.60 9.48
N ILE A 123 0.47 -9.56 9.37
CA ILE A 123 1.84 -9.42 9.89
C ILE A 123 2.62 -8.33 9.15
N SER A 124 2.36 -8.15 7.86
CA SER A 124 2.97 -7.07 7.08
C SER A 124 2.72 -5.69 7.68
N PHE A 125 1.56 -5.46 8.29
CA PHE A 125 1.29 -4.20 8.99
C PHE A 125 2.28 -3.99 10.15
N HIS A 126 2.52 -5.03 10.94
CA HIS A 126 3.52 -4.95 12.01
C HIS A 126 4.93 -4.72 11.47
N LYS A 127 5.28 -5.39 10.37
CA LYS A 127 6.58 -5.18 9.71
C LYS A 127 6.76 -3.72 9.28
N VAL A 128 5.72 -3.14 8.67
CA VAL A 128 5.71 -1.73 8.27
C VAL A 128 5.90 -0.80 9.46
N MET A 129 5.21 -1.07 10.56
CA MET A 129 5.28 -0.22 11.77
C MET A 129 6.59 -0.39 12.54
N LYS A 130 7.33 -1.46 12.29
CA LYS A 130 8.60 -1.73 12.98
C LYS A 130 9.77 -0.96 12.37
N ILE A 131 9.70 -0.60 11.08
CA ILE A 131 10.72 0.17 10.39
C ILE A 131 10.76 1.60 10.94
#